data_4dc49fb643c1ecc5ee4de13b5af9ffdb
#
_entry.id   4dc49fb643c1ecc5ee4de13b5af9ffdb
#
_cell.length_a   1.000
_cell.length_b   1.000
_cell.length_c   1.000
_cell.angle_alpha   90.00
_cell.angle_beta   90.00
_cell.angle_gamma   90.00
#
_symmetry.space_group_name_H-M   'P 1'
#
loop_
_entity.id
_entity.type
_entity.pdbx_description
1 polymer ?
#
loop_
_entity_poly.entity_id
_entity_poly.type
_entity_poly.pdbx_seq_one_letter_code
_entity_poly.pdbx_strand_id
1 'polypeptide(L)'
;YKNKNYILSNEKNIDTTKIDPKLYNRFKKILKSFKIQKKILEFAKNYEKKFSNKKILGVHFRGSDQKTGALHPFPPDFKQIIKITKKINDKIKFDYIFLVTEEKIYLKKYLNVFGKKLIYLNCFRSDKDIFEGYPRKNHRYLLGFETIVNMILLSKVNYLIHSDSNLSAMARHYSKKNLKRL
;
A
#
# COMPACT_ATOMS: atom_id res chain seq x y z
N TYR A 1 -2.05 -16.10 20.79
CA TYR A 1 -2.16 -14.71 20.29
C TYR A 1 -3.41 -14.63 19.41
N LYS A 2 -4.54 -14.15 19.95
CA LYS A 2 -5.79 -13.97 19.22
C LYS A 2 -5.65 -12.73 18.32
N ASN A 3 -5.67 -12.97 17.01
CA ASN A 3 -5.57 -12.01 15.93
C ASN A 3 -6.65 -10.92 16.01
N LYS A 4 -6.26 -9.69 16.29
CA LYS A 4 -7.13 -8.52 16.16
C LYS A 4 -6.55 -7.43 15.24
N ASN A 5 -5.63 -7.76 14.37
CA ASN A 5 -4.84 -6.73 13.67
C ASN A 5 -5.11 -6.66 12.18
N TYR A 6 -6.41 -6.57 11.79
CA TYR A 6 -6.70 -5.98 10.49
C TYR A 6 -7.19 -4.57 10.70
N ILE A 7 -6.51 -3.69 10.08
CA ILE A 7 -7.10 -2.42 9.81
C ILE A 7 -7.75 -2.55 8.43
N LEU A 8 -8.95 -3.08 8.41
CA LEU A 8 -9.93 -2.55 7.51
C LEU A 8 -10.12 -1.13 7.98
N SER A 9 -9.81 -0.14 7.15
CA SER A 9 -10.04 1.25 7.50
C SER A 9 -11.53 1.59 7.65
N ASN A 10 -12.34 0.64 8.06
CA ASN A 10 -13.78 0.71 8.32
C ASN A 10 -14.19 0.15 9.65
N GLU A 11 -13.34 -0.53 10.37
CA GLU A 11 -13.72 -0.91 11.70
C GLU A 11 -13.46 0.25 12.66
N LYS A 12 -14.49 0.59 13.41
CA LYS A 12 -14.59 1.64 14.44
C LYS A 12 -13.47 1.65 15.49
N ASN A 13 -12.43 0.82 15.37
CA ASN A 13 -11.45 0.53 16.42
C ASN A 13 -10.03 1.01 16.14
N ILE A 14 -9.75 1.59 14.97
CA ILE A 14 -8.61 2.48 14.85
C ILE A 14 -9.18 3.81 14.46
N ASP A 15 -9.62 4.44 15.46
CA ASP A 15 -10.07 5.79 15.43
C ASP A 15 -8.87 6.69 15.13
N THR A 16 -8.49 6.75 13.85
CA THR A 16 -7.56 7.77 13.39
C THR A 16 -8.18 9.17 13.52
N THR A 17 -9.46 9.27 13.96
CA THR A 17 -10.08 10.51 14.37
C THR A 17 -9.59 10.94 15.74
N LYS A 18 -8.97 10.06 16.52
CA LYS A 18 -8.29 10.36 17.81
C LYS A 18 -6.85 10.84 17.64
N ILE A 19 -6.33 10.93 16.42
CA ILE A 19 -5.13 11.71 16.20
C ILE A 19 -5.49 13.15 16.50
N ASP A 20 -4.90 13.69 17.57
CA ASP A 20 -5.03 15.11 17.91
C ASP A 20 -4.96 15.95 16.62
N PRO A 21 -6.00 16.75 16.30
CA PRO A 21 -6.02 17.56 15.09
C PRO A 21 -4.79 18.47 14.97
N LYS A 22 -4.19 18.91 16.11
CA LYS A 22 -2.95 19.69 16.14
C LYS A 22 -1.77 18.84 15.66
N LEU A 23 -1.66 17.59 16.12
CA LEU A 23 -0.63 16.66 15.68
C LEU A 23 -0.76 16.33 14.20
N TYR A 24 -1.98 16.09 13.72
CA TYR A 24 -2.26 15.85 12.30
C TYR A 24 -1.87 17.04 11.41
N ASN A 25 -2.23 18.27 11.83
CA ASN A 25 -1.88 19.48 11.09
C ASN A 25 -0.36 19.75 11.13
N ARG A 26 0.30 19.47 12.24
CA ARG A 26 1.76 19.54 12.36
C ARG A 26 2.43 18.55 11.42
N PHE A 27 1.95 17.31 11.38
CA PHE A 27 2.45 16.27 10.48
C PHE A 27 2.26 16.67 9.01
N LYS A 28 1.09 17.20 8.63
CA LYS A 28 0.85 17.74 7.28
C LYS A 28 1.81 18.85 6.89
N LYS A 29 2.15 19.76 7.81
CA LYS A 29 3.14 20.81 7.56
C LYS A 29 4.51 20.20 7.29
N ILE A 30 4.94 19.23 8.10
CA ILE A 30 6.21 18.51 7.91
C ILE A 30 6.22 17.80 6.56
N LEU A 31 5.15 17.09 6.19
CA LEU A 31 5.06 16.40 4.89
C LEU A 31 5.18 17.37 3.71
N LYS A 32 4.64 18.57 3.81
CA LYS A 32 4.78 19.60 2.76
C LYS A 32 6.21 20.09 2.58
N SER A 33 7.04 19.98 3.61
CA SER A 33 8.48 20.36 3.53
C SER A 33 9.32 19.30 2.80
N PHE A 34 8.86 18.06 2.71
CA PHE A 34 9.56 17.01 1.96
C PHE A 34 9.39 17.21 0.46
N LYS A 35 10.49 17.48 -0.22
CA LYS A 35 10.52 17.58 -1.68
C LYS A 35 10.83 16.21 -2.28
N ILE A 36 9.84 15.61 -2.90
CA ILE A 36 10.04 14.39 -3.69
C ILE A 36 10.75 14.79 -4.99
N GLN A 37 11.79 14.03 -5.37
CA GLN A 37 12.54 14.30 -6.59
C GLN A 37 11.64 14.28 -7.83
N LYS A 38 11.86 15.23 -8.73
CA LYS A 38 11.06 15.43 -9.95
C LYS A 38 10.91 14.14 -10.77
N LYS A 39 12.00 13.38 -10.96
CA LYS A 39 11.99 12.11 -11.70
C LYS A 39 11.05 11.05 -11.10
N ILE A 40 10.89 11.02 -9.76
CA ILE A 40 9.97 10.09 -9.08
C ILE A 40 8.53 10.51 -9.35
N LEU A 41 8.25 11.82 -9.26
CA LEU A 41 6.92 12.37 -9.54
C LEU A 41 6.50 12.14 -10.99
N GLU A 42 7.40 12.36 -11.94
CA GLU A 42 7.16 12.13 -13.38
C GLU A 42 6.90 10.66 -13.66
N PHE A 43 7.70 9.77 -13.10
CA PHE A 43 7.50 8.32 -13.24
C PHE A 43 6.13 7.90 -12.69
N ALA A 44 5.79 8.34 -11.48
CA ALA A 44 4.50 8.05 -10.85
C ALA A 44 3.34 8.62 -11.68
N LYS A 45 3.45 9.85 -12.19
CA LYS A 45 2.45 10.50 -13.05
C LYS A 45 2.23 9.72 -14.35
N ASN A 46 3.29 9.22 -14.97
CA ASN A 46 3.16 8.41 -16.20
C ASN A 46 2.45 7.08 -15.89
N TYR A 47 2.74 6.44 -14.78
CA TYR A 47 2.06 5.22 -14.37
C TYR A 47 0.59 5.49 -14.00
N GLU A 48 0.29 6.61 -13.34
CA GLU A 48 -1.05 7.05 -12.92
C GLU A 48 -2.03 7.16 -14.11
N LYS A 49 -1.54 7.35 -15.33
CA LYS A 49 -2.39 7.35 -16.55
C LYS A 49 -3.23 6.08 -16.68
N LYS A 50 -2.73 4.95 -16.17
CA LYS A 50 -3.48 3.69 -16.11
C LYS A 50 -4.71 3.73 -15.18
N PHE A 51 -4.76 4.71 -14.27
CA PHE A 51 -5.85 4.91 -13.32
C PHE A 51 -6.90 5.91 -13.83
N SER A 52 -6.62 6.58 -14.96
CA SER A 52 -7.49 7.63 -15.48
C SER A 52 -8.90 7.09 -15.77
N ASN A 53 -9.91 7.77 -15.23
CA ASN A 53 -11.32 7.41 -15.37
C ASN A 53 -11.67 5.98 -14.91
N LYS A 54 -10.84 5.41 -14.02
CA LYS A 54 -11.05 4.05 -13.48
C LYS A 54 -11.29 4.10 -11.97
N LYS A 55 -12.11 3.18 -11.50
CA LYS A 55 -12.35 2.95 -10.08
C LYS A 55 -11.37 1.91 -9.58
N ILE A 56 -10.41 2.32 -8.78
CA ILE A 56 -9.28 1.50 -8.34
C ILE A 56 -9.40 1.15 -6.87
N LEU A 57 -9.26 -0.14 -6.56
CA LEU A 57 -9.01 -0.63 -5.20
C LEU A 57 -7.51 -0.80 -4.99
N GLY A 58 -6.91 -0.02 -4.12
CA GLY A 58 -5.55 -0.25 -3.64
C GLY A 58 -5.52 -1.35 -2.60
N VAL A 59 -4.53 -2.22 -2.69
CA VAL A 59 -4.25 -3.23 -1.66
C VAL A 59 -2.77 -3.16 -1.34
N HIS A 60 -2.45 -2.86 -0.10
CA HIS A 60 -1.10 -2.93 0.41
C HIS A 60 -0.97 -4.06 1.42
N PHE A 61 -0.19 -5.06 1.05
CA PHE A 61 0.09 -6.22 1.90
C PHE A 61 1.60 -6.39 2.08
N ARG A 62 2.02 -6.34 3.33
CA ARG A 62 3.39 -6.57 3.75
C ARG A 62 3.42 -7.78 4.68
N GLY A 63 4.28 -8.75 4.41
CA GLY A 63 4.22 -10.04 5.10
C GLY A 63 5.50 -10.45 5.81
N SER A 64 6.59 -10.63 5.09
CA SER A 64 7.75 -11.39 5.58
C SER A 64 8.47 -10.76 6.76
N ASP A 65 8.88 -9.52 6.66
CA ASP A 65 9.67 -8.84 7.68
C ASP A 65 8.86 -8.45 8.93
N GLN A 66 7.55 -8.26 8.76
CA GLN A 66 6.65 -8.01 9.89
C GLN A 66 6.45 -9.23 10.80
N LYS A 67 6.74 -10.43 10.30
CA LYS A 67 6.64 -11.66 11.09
C LYS A 67 7.85 -11.87 12.01
N THR A 68 9.00 -11.37 11.61
CA THR A 68 10.29 -11.61 12.29
C THR A 68 10.81 -10.38 13.03
N GLY A 69 10.37 -9.20 12.67
CA GLY A 69 10.82 -7.95 13.28
C GLY A 69 10.20 -7.72 14.66
N ALA A 70 11.03 -7.51 15.67
CA ALA A 70 10.58 -7.07 16.99
C ALA A 70 9.83 -5.71 16.84
N LEU A 71 8.73 -5.54 17.56
CA LEU A 71 7.92 -4.32 17.59
C LEU A 71 7.13 -3.99 16.30
N HIS A 72 7.10 -4.88 15.32
CA HIS A 72 6.21 -4.72 14.16
C HIS A 72 4.83 -5.34 14.43
N PRO A 73 3.74 -4.69 13.99
CA PRO A 73 2.43 -5.31 14.04
C PRO A 73 2.44 -6.60 13.21
N PHE A 74 1.92 -7.68 13.77
CA PHE A 74 1.86 -8.95 13.05
C PHE A 74 0.97 -8.80 11.80
N PRO A 75 1.44 -9.22 10.61
CA PRO A 75 0.66 -9.06 9.38
C PRO A 75 -0.61 -9.92 9.45
N PRO A 76 -1.70 -9.46 8.83
CA PRO A 76 -2.91 -10.27 8.73
C PRO A 76 -2.66 -11.53 7.90
N ASP A 77 -3.46 -12.58 8.14
CA ASP A 77 -3.40 -13.78 7.31
C ASP A 77 -3.71 -13.43 5.84
N PHE A 78 -2.88 -13.93 4.95
CA PHE A 78 -3.03 -13.70 3.52
C PHE A 78 -4.39 -14.17 2.96
N LYS A 79 -4.91 -15.32 3.45
CA LYS A 79 -6.22 -15.83 3.04
C LYS A 79 -7.34 -14.85 3.39
N GLN A 80 -7.21 -14.19 4.53
CA GLN A 80 -8.19 -13.20 4.97
C GLN A 80 -8.15 -11.94 4.11
N ILE A 81 -6.95 -11.42 3.77
CA ILE A 81 -6.81 -10.26 2.88
C ILE A 81 -7.41 -10.54 1.51
N ILE A 82 -7.15 -11.70 0.92
CA ILE A 82 -7.79 -12.09 -0.35
C ILE A 82 -9.31 -12.16 -0.22
N LYS A 83 -9.83 -12.80 0.84
CA LYS A 83 -11.28 -12.91 1.09
C LYS A 83 -11.94 -11.54 1.19
N ILE A 84 -11.31 -10.62 1.92
CA ILE A 84 -11.79 -9.25 2.06
C ILE A 84 -11.73 -8.52 0.72
N THR A 85 -10.61 -8.63 -0.01
CA THR A 85 -10.45 -8.01 -1.32
C THR A 85 -11.54 -8.48 -2.30
N LYS A 86 -11.84 -9.79 -2.34
CA LYS A 86 -12.94 -10.35 -3.13
C LYS A 86 -14.27 -9.75 -2.70
N LYS A 87 -14.64 -9.85 -1.41
CA LYS A 87 -15.91 -9.36 -0.88
C LYS A 87 -16.14 -7.89 -1.24
N ILE A 88 -15.12 -7.05 -1.09
CA ILE A 88 -15.20 -5.62 -1.38
C ILE A 88 -15.29 -5.38 -2.89
N ASN A 89 -14.50 -6.09 -3.69
CA ASN A 89 -14.58 -5.99 -5.15
C ASN A 89 -15.95 -6.42 -5.67
N ASP A 90 -16.53 -7.48 -5.11
CA ASP A 90 -17.85 -7.99 -5.53
C ASP A 90 -18.96 -7.01 -5.18
N LYS A 91 -18.85 -6.33 -4.04
CA LYS A 91 -19.82 -5.31 -3.61
C LYS A 91 -19.74 -4.01 -4.42
N ILE A 92 -18.51 -3.54 -4.71
CA ILE A 92 -18.29 -2.19 -5.25
C ILE A 92 -18.00 -2.20 -6.76
N LYS A 93 -17.54 -3.33 -7.31
CA LYS A 93 -17.17 -3.51 -8.72
C LYS A 93 -16.11 -2.51 -9.17
N PHE A 94 -14.85 -2.77 -8.79
CA PHE A 94 -13.71 -1.98 -9.26
C PHE A 94 -13.31 -2.38 -10.67
N ASP A 95 -12.78 -1.41 -11.43
CA ASP A 95 -12.15 -1.68 -12.72
C ASP A 95 -10.85 -2.45 -12.54
N TYR A 96 -10.02 -2.00 -11.59
CA TYR A 96 -8.73 -2.61 -11.29
C TYR A 96 -8.47 -2.70 -9.79
N ILE A 97 -7.58 -3.64 -9.44
CA ILE A 97 -7.00 -3.80 -8.10
C ILE A 97 -5.52 -3.47 -8.24
N PHE A 98 -5.07 -2.40 -7.59
CA PHE A 98 -3.66 -2.03 -7.56
C PHE A 98 -2.99 -2.65 -6.33
N LEU A 99 -2.14 -3.65 -6.57
CA LEU A 99 -1.44 -4.39 -5.51
C LEU A 99 -0.05 -3.83 -5.25
N VAL A 100 0.23 -3.55 -4.00
CA VAL A 100 1.57 -3.27 -3.50
C VAL A 100 1.95 -4.35 -2.49
N THR A 101 2.98 -5.12 -2.82
CA THR A 101 3.56 -6.16 -1.97
C THR A 101 5.03 -6.35 -2.30
N GLU A 102 5.82 -6.70 -1.30
CA GLU A 102 7.25 -6.96 -1.40
C GLU A 102 7.56 -8.43 -1.75
N GLU A 103 6.56 -9.32 -1.64
CA GLU A 103 6.75 -10.77 -1.80
C GLU A 103 6.24 -11.27 -3.16
N LYS A 104 7.06 -12.11 -3.82
CA LYS A 104 6.73 -12.73 -5.10
C LYS A 104 5.54 -13.69 -4.99
N ILE A 105 5.52 -14.47 -3.89
CA ILE A 105 4.46 -15.46 -3.66
C ILE A 105 3.07 -14.81 -3.56
N TYR A 106 2.96 -13.63 -2.94
CA TYR A 106 1.67 -12.95 -2.81
C TYR A 106 1.24 -12.31 -4.11
N LEU A 107 2.17 -11.74 -4.88
CA LEU A 107 1.86 -11.28 -6.23
C LEU A 107 1.31 -12.43 -7.08
N LYS A 108 1.97 -13.60 -7.09
CA LYS A 108 1.50 -14.77 -7.85
C LYS A 108 0.10 -15.21 -7.43
N LYS A 109 -0.16 -15.28 -6.13
CA LYS A 109 -1.49 -15.64 -5.61
C LYS A 109 -2.57 -14.63 -5.98
N TYR A 110 -2.27 -13.33 -5.97
CA TYR A 110 -3.22 -12.31 -6.43
C TYR A 110 -3.48 -12.39 -7.93
N LEU A 111 -2.45 -12.63 -8.75
CA LEU A 111 -2.58 -12.84 -10.19
C LEU A 111 -3.51 -14.02 -10.49
N ASN A 112 -3.37 -15.14 -9.77
CA ASN A 112 -4.24 -16.31 -9.95
C ASN A 112 -5.71 -16.02 -9.62
N VAL A 113 -5.96 -15.10 -8.67
CA VAL A 113 -7.33 -14.79 -8.20
C VAL A 113 -7.99 -13.70 -9.03
N PHE A 114 -7.26 -12.66 -9.41
CA PHE A 114 -7.83 -11.45 -10.02
C PHE A 114 -7.45 -11.29 -11.50
N GLY A 115 -6.47 -12.04 -12.00
CA GLY A 115 -6.07 -12.07 -13.40
C GLY A 115 -5.82 -10.67 -13.98
N LYS A 116 -6.47 -10.36 -15.08
CA LYS A 116 -6.34 -9.09 -15.81
C LYS A 116 -6.82 -7.85 -15.03
N LYS A 117 -7.58 -8.02 -13.94
CA LYS A 117 -7.96 -6.93 -13.05
C LYS A 117 -6.83 -6.46 -12.15
N LEU A 118 -5.80 -7.30 -11.97
CA LEU A 118 -4.67 -6.93 -11.13
C LEU A 118 -3.69 -6.06 -11.89
N ILE A 119 -3.38 -4.90 -11.33
CA ILE A 119 -2.30 -4.03 -11.78
C ILE A 119 -1.30 -3.84 -10.63
N TYR A 120 -0.05 -3.73 -10.95
CA TYR A 120 1.05 -3.58 -9.98
C TYR A 120 2.25 -2.92 -10.64
N LEU A 121 3.05 -2.23 -9.85
CA LEU A 121 4.32 -1.70 -10.32
C LEU A 121 5.31 -2.86 -10.53
N ASN A 122 6.01 -2.86 -11.66
CA ASN A 122 7.13 -3.77 -11.86
C ASN A 122 8.33 -3.27 -11.03
N CYS A 123 8.48 -3.84 -9.83
CA CYS A 123 9.53 -3.52 -8.88
C CYS A 123 10.15 -4.79 -8.32
N PHE A 124 11.26 -4.64 -7.62
CA PHE A 124 11.92 -5.78 -6.99
C PHE A 124 11.02 -6.40 -5.92
N ARG A 125 10.95 -7.72 -5.92
CA ARG A 125 10.25 -8.53 -4.90
C ARG A 125 11.10 -9.72 -4.52
N SER A 126 11.00 -10.13 -3.26
CA SER A 126 11.68 -11.30 -2.73
C SER A 126 10.75 -12.03 -1.76
N ASP A 127 10.89 -13.34 -1.66
CA ASP A 127 10.25 -14.14 -0.60
C ASP A 127 11.17 -14.28 0.62
N LYS A 128 12.34 -13.64 0.56
CA LYS A 128 13.30 -13.42 1.65
C LYS A 128 13.37 -11.93 1.98
N ASP A 129 14.27 -11.53 2.87
CA ASP A 129 14.50 -10.13 3.15
C ASP A 129 14.89 -9.36 1.87
N ILE A 130 14.15 -8.29 1.56
CA ILE A 130 14.41 -7.46 0.37
C ILE A 130 15.64 -6.57 0.53
N PHE A 131 16.13 -6.39 1.75
CA PHE A 131 17.28 -5.53 2.06
C PHE A 131 18.60 -6.29 2.00
N GLU A 132 18.56 -7.63 1.99
CA GLU A 132 19.73 -8.50 1.93
C GLU A 132 20.18 -8.78 0.48
N GLY A 133 21.48 -9.08 0.35
CA GLY A 133 22.07 -9.66 -0.86
C GLY A 133 22.33 -8.72 -2.02
N TYR A 134 21.91 -7.45 -1.97
CA TYR A 134 22.15 -6.45 -3.03
C TYR A 134 22.04 -7.02 -4.46
N PRO A 135 20.92 -7.64 -4.87
CA PRO A 135 20.81 -8.43 -6.09
C PRO A 135 20.90 -7.62 -7.39
N ARG A 136 20.96 -6.30 -7.29
CA ARG A 136 21.09 -5.36 -8.43
C ARG A 136 21.90 -4.12 -8.05
N LYS A 137 22.54 -3.51 -9.05
CA LYS A 137 23.25 -2.23 -8.86
C LYS A 137 22.30 -1.17 -8.26
N ASN A 138 22.81 -0.40 -7.31
CA ASN A 138 22.04 0.65 -6.60
C ASN A 138 20.76 0.12 -5.92
N HIS A 139 20.79 -1.11 -5.44
CA HIS A 139 19.60 -1.81 -4.93
C HIS A 139 18.81 -1.00 -3.89
N ARG A 140 19.46 -0.46 -2.86
CA ARG A 140 18.78 0.35 -1.82
C ARG A 140 18.15 1.61 -2.38
N TYR A 141 18.85 2.31 -3.28
CA TYR A 141 18.29 3.48 -3.95
C TYR A 141 17.03 3.11 -4.75
N LEU A 142 17.08 2.02 -5.52
CA LEU A 142 15.94 1.56 -6.31
C LEU A 142 14.78 1.10 -5.43
N LEU A 143 15.03 0.44 -4.31
CA LEU A 143 13.98 0.10 -3.34
C LEU A 143 13.28 1.37 -2.80
N GLY A 144 14.06 2.39 -2.43
CA GLY A 144 13.50 3.67 -1.99
C GLY A 144 12.67 4.35 -3.08
N PHE A 145 13.18 4.37 -4.32
CA PHE A 145 12.47 4.90 -5.48
C PHE A 145 11.12 4.18 -5.68
N GLU A 146 11.13 2.86 -5.72
CA GLU A 146 9.95 2.01 -5.92
C GLU A 146 8.93 2.17 -4.78
N THR A 147 9.42 2.30 -3.54
CA THR A 147 8.58 2.53 -2.36
C THR A 147 7.85 3.87 -2.44
N ILE A 148 8.56 4.96 -2.81
CA ILE A 148 7.95 6.28 -2.93
C ILE A 148 6.95 6.31 -4.10
N VAL A 149 7.27 5.68 -5.24
CA VAL A 149 6.33 5.55 -6.36
C VAL A 149 5.07 4.80 -5.93
N ASN A 150 5.21 3.66 -5.25
CA ASN A 150 4.08 2.88 -4.73
C ASN A 150 3.23 3.71 -3.74
N MET A 151 3.86 4.48 -2.86
CA MET A 151 3.17 5.39 -1.94
C MET A 151 2.34 6.44 -2.69
N ILE A 152 2.92 7.07 -3.71
CA ILE A 152 2.22 8.06 -4.54
C ILE A 152 1.04 7.41 -5.26
N LEU A 153 1.22 6.24 -5.87
CA LEU A 153 0.16 5.54 -6.58
C LEU A 153 -0.96 5.08 -5.65
N LEU A 154 -0.63 4.56 -4.45
CA LEU A 154 -1.63 4.23 -3.43
C LEU A 154 -2.41 5.47 -2.96
N SER A 155 -1.81 6.66 -2.98
CA SER A 155 -2.54 7.89 -2.64
C SER A 155 -3.58 8.31 -3.67
N LYS A 156 -3.56 7.71 -4.86
CA LYS A 156 -4.43 8.03 -6.01
C LYS A 156 -5.60 7.07 -6.19
N VAL A 157 -5.61 5.94 -5.48
CA VAL A 157 -6.71 4.98 -5.55
C VAL A 157 -8.00 5.53 -4.94
N ASN A 158 -9.14 4.90 -5.23
CA ASN A 158 -10.43 5.32 -4.68
C ASN A 158 -10.68 4.73 -3.28
N TYR A 159 -10.20 3.51 -3.06
CA TYR A 159 -10.34 2.76 -1.81
C TYR A 159 -9.03 2.05 -1.51
N LEU A 160 -8.70 1.89 -0.24
CA LEU A 160 -7.45 1.26 0.18
C LEU A 160 -7.69 0.22 1.28
N ILE A 161 -7.26 -1.01 1.00
CA ILE A 161 -7.09 -2.08 1.99
C ILE A 161 -5.61 -2.14 2.34
N HIS A 162 -5.28 -2.10 3.61
CA HIS A 162 -3.88 -2.12 4.03
C HIS A 162 -3.68 -2.75 5.40
N SER A 163 -2.51 -3.32 5.62
CA SER A 163 -1.99 -3.59 6.96
C SER A 163 -1.42 -2.31 7.57
N ASP A 164 -1.21 -2.30 8.88
CA ASP A 164 -0.56 -1.19 9.54
C ASP A 164 0.90 -1.08 9.07
N SER A 165 1.21 0.01 8.40
CA SER A 165 2.54 0.29 7.89
C SER A 165 2.76 1.77 7.60
N ASN A 166 4.01 2.21 7.70
CA ASN A 166 4.38 3.58 7.38
C ASN A 166 4.03 3.97 5.94
N LEU A 167 4.19 3.04 4.99
CA LEU A 167 3.86 3.29 3.58
C LEU A 167 2.37 3.59 3.39
N SER A 168 1.49 2.80 4.01
CA SER A 168 0.05 3.03 3.93
C SER A 168 -0.37 4.32 4.63
N ALA A 169 0.22 4.61 5.79
CA ALA A 169 -0.02 5.85 6.52
C ALA A 169 0.38 7.06 5.66
N MET A 170 1.58 7.04 5.07
CA MET A 170 2.06 8.11 4.19
C MET A 170 1.18 8.26 2.94
N ALA A 171 0.75 7.16 2.30
CA ALA A 171 -0.14 7.21 1.14
C ALA A 171 -1.46 7.91 1.50
N ARG A 172 -2.04 7.61 2.66
CA ARG A 172 -3.26 8.25 3.15
C ARG A 172 -3.08 9.75 3.37
N HIS A 173 -1.96 10.14 3.99
CA HIS A 173 -1.66 11.56 4.22
C HIS A 173 -1.32 12.33 2.94
N TYR A 174 -0.71 11.67 1.96
CA TYR A 174 -0.36 12.26 0.67
C TYR A 174 -1.58 12.37 -0.25
N SER A 175 -2.64 11.61 0.01
CA SER A 175 -3.87 11.66 -0.77
C SER A 175 -4.56 13.02 -0.62
N LYS A 176 -4.90 13.64 -1.77
CA LYS A 176 -5.74 14.85 -1.81
C LYS A 176 -7.23 14.52 -1.65
N LYS A 177 -7.62 13.26 -1.85
CA LYS A 177 -8.98 12.76 -1.68
C LYS A 177 -9.08 12.18 -0.27
N ASN A 178 -10.20 12.39 0.40
CA ASN A 178 -10.53 11.54 1.54
C ASN A 178 -10.68 10.13 0.99
N LEU A 179 -9.62 9.32 1.09
CA LEU A 179 -9.70 7.91 0.76
C LEU A 179 -10.88 7.34 1.54
N LYS A 180 -11.92 6.92 0.82
CA LYS A 180 -13.11 6.37 1.48
C LYS A 180 -12.66 5.18 2.30
N ARG A 181 -12.92 5.26 3.60
CA ARG A 181 -12.76 4.14 4.52
C ARG A 181 -13.84 3.13 4.17
N LEU A 182 -13.45 1.91 3.94
CA LEU A 182 -14.36 0.76 3.81
C LEU A 182 -14.45 0.01 5.11
#